data_a04ce5bb875c0df432112e374a0fc7d9
#
_entry.id   a04ce5bb875c0df432112e374a0fc7d9
#
_cell.length_a   1.000
_cell.length_b   1.000
_cell.length_c   1.000
_cell.angle_alpha   90.00
_cell.angle_beta   90.00
_cell.angle_gamma   90.00
#
_symmetry.space_group_name_H-M   'P 1'
#
loop_
_entity.id
_entity.type
_entity.pdbx_description
1 polymer ?
#
loop_
_entity_poly.entity_id
_entity_poly.type
_entity_poly.pdbx_seq_one_letter_code
_entity_poly.pdbx_strand_id
1 'polypeptide(L)'
;FCEEGSELPTGVSVGHYSVDAANETVSNAAVAELSCPSGSYCSGGAKEECTTLGTYCPEQSTEPVACPAGSYCRTPAEIIDCDAGQHCEESGTEEPRLCSAGYYCATPASEEECDSGTFCAEGNVLPTGVRVGHYSVDASGNPTLSMAVAELPCPAGFFCVGGDKTACGTSGTFCPELSTEEV
;
A
#
# COMPACT_ATOMS: atom_id res chain seq x y z
N PHE A 1 15.81 -6.45 38.40
CA PHE A 1 16.82 -7.53 38.55
C PHE A 1 17.80 -7.19 39.68
N CYS A 2 18.54 -8.18 40.14
CA CYS A 2 19.55 -7.99 41.17
C CYS A 2 20.87 -8.59 40.66
N GLU A 3 21.89 -7.75 40.47
CA GLU A 3 23.24 -8.21 40.20
C GLU A 3 23.85 -8.78 41.50
N GLU A 4 24.83 -9.68 41.34
CA GLU A 4 25.55 -10.25 42.50
C GLU A 4 26.18 -9.15 43.35
N GLY A 5 25.77 -9.08 44.62
CA GLY A 5 26.22 -8.07 45.56
C GLY A 5 25.38 -6.81 45.63
N SER A 6 24.24 -6.72 44.90
CA SER A 6 23.31 -5.58 44.99
C SER A 6 22.57 -5.58 46.33
N GLU A 7 22.52 -4.44 47.00
CA GLU A 7 21.74 -4.24 48.25
C GLU A 7 20.24 -3.97 47.96
N LEU A 8 19.94 -3.47 46.74
CA LEU A 8 18.58 -3.14 46.26
C LEU A 8 18.36 -3.65 44.84
N PRO A 9 17.11 -4.06 44.52
CA PRO A 9 16.78 -4.47 43.17
C PRO A 9 16.82 -3.25 42.23
N THR A 10 17.42 -3.44 41.04
CA THR A 10 17.42 -2.45 39.97
C THR A 10 16.18 -2.66 39.08
N GLY A 11 15.50 -1.57 38.70
CA GLY A 11 14.41 -1.61 37.76
C GLY A 11 14.91 -2.08 36.37
N VAL A 12 14.04 -2.71 35.61
CA VAL A 12 14.34 -3.08 34.22
C VAL A 12 14.20 -1.84 33.33
N SER A 13 15.16 -1.64 32.45
CA SER A 13 15.16 -0.53 31.50
C SER A 13 14.01 -0.64 30.51
N VAL A 14 13.53 0.48 29.98
CA VAL A 14 12.49 0.52 28.95
C VAL A 14 13.00 -0.24 27.70
N GLY A 15 12.15 -1.07 27.12
CA GLY A 15 12.52 -1.89 25.95
C GLY A 15 13.46 -3.08 26.27
N HIS A 16 13.57 -3.45 27.54
CA HIS A 16 14.37 -4.60 28.01
C HIS A 16 13.48 -5.58 28.78
N TYR A 17 13.94 -6.82 28.91
CA TYR A 17 13.28 -7.87 29.69
C TYR A 17 14.26 -8.54 30.65
N SER A 18 13.70 -9.10 31.71
CA SER A 18 14.46 -9.71 32.81
C SER A 18 14.86 -11.14 32.46
N VAL A 19 16.09 -11.53 32.81
CA VAL A 19 16.59 -12.88 32.64
C VAL A 19 17.29 -13.40 33.89
N ASP A 20 17.31 -14.73 34.02
CA ASP A 20 18.12 -15.43 35.03
C ASP A 20 19.56 -15.71 34.52
N ALA A 21 20.34 -16.43 35.31
CA ALA A 21 21.71 -16.79 34.97
C ALA A 21 21.84 -17.73 33.74
N ALA A 22 20.76 -18.34 33.29
CA ALA A 22 20.66 -19.15 32.08
C ALA A 22 20.17 -18.37 30.86
N ASN A 23 19.93 -17.05 30.98
CA ASN A 23 19.30 -16.17 29.99
C ASN A 23 17.83 -16.54 29.68
N GLU A 24 17.15 -17.23 30.59
CA GLU A 24 15.73 -17.51 30.48
C GLU A 24 14.92 -16.30 30.99
N THR A 25 13.82 -15.96 30.29
CA THR A 25 12.94 -14.86 30.72
C THR A 25 12.26 -15.18 32.05
N VAL A 26 12.44 -14.34 33.06
CA VAL A 26 11.89 -14.55 34.42
C VAL A 26 11.28 -13.26 34.97
N SER A 27 10.21 -13.42 35.77
CA SER A 27 9.60 -12.32 36.53
C SER A 27 10.18 -12.15 37.93
N ASN A 28 10.84 -13.17 38.47
CA ASN A 28 11.42 -13.20 39.80
C ASN A 28 12.85 -13.74 39.74
N ALA A 29 13.70 -13.33 40.67
CA ALA A 29 15.09 -13.74 40.77
C ALA A 29 15.94 -13.45 39.50
N ALA A 30 15.57 -12.42 38.75
CA ALA A 30 16.33 -11.97 37.62
C ALA A 30 17.70 -11.44 38.03
N VAL A 31 18.75 -11.78 37.28
CA VAL A 31 20.14 -11.38 37.53
C VAL A 31 20.64 -10.34 36.53
N ALA A 32 19.96 -10.23 35.36
CA ALA A 32 20.31 -9.28 34.32
C ALA A 32 19.06 -8.84 33.51
N GLU A 33 19.28 -7.87 32.62
CA GLU A 33 18.32 -7.49 31.59
C GLU A 33 18.93 -7.64 30.21
N LEU A 34 18.09 -7.98 29.20
CA LEU A 34 18.47 -8.03 27.80
C LEU A 34 17.59 -7.10 26.98
N SER A 35 18.14 -6.56 25.89
CA SER A 35 17.41 -5.77 24.91
C SER A 35 16.28 -6.61 24.30
N CYS A 36 15.10 -6.02 24.17
CA CYS A 36 13.95 -6.64 23.49
C CYS A 36 14.30 -6.88 22.02
N PRO A 37 14.26 -8.13 21.53
CA PRO A 37 14.59 -8.41 20.15
C PRO A 37 13.46 -7.94 19.20
N SER A 38 13.81 -7.70 17.94
CA SER A 38 12.84 -7.48 16.86
C SER A 38 11.82 -8.63 16.80
N GLY A 39 10.56 -8.29 16.54
CA GLY A 39 9.43 -9.24 16.56
C GLY A 39 8.82 -9.47 17.94
N SER A 40 9.37 -8.84 18.99
CA SER A 40 8.84 -8.86 20.36
C SER A 40 8.74 -7.45 20.92
N TYR A 41 7.91 -7.28 21.94
CA TYR A 41 7.86 -6.05 22.74
C TYR A 41 8.05 -6.40 24.22
N CYS A 42 8.63 -5.47 24.97
CA CYS A 42 9.00 -5.70 26.35
C CYS A 42 8.50 -4.59 27.27
N SER A 43 7.70 -4.97 28.26
CA SER A 43 7.13 -4.06 29.23
C SER A 43 7.25 -4.62 30.64
N GLY A 44 7.74 -3.80 31.58
CA GLY A 44 7.88 -4.19 32.99
C GLY A 44 8.78 -5.40 33.24
N GLY A 45 9.75 -5.68 32.34
CA GLY A 45 10.65 -6.81 32.43
C GLY A 45 10.13 -8.10 31.79
N ALA A 46 8.88 -8.14 31.33
CA ALA A 46 8.32 -9.23 30.53
C ALA A 46 8.61 -9.05 29.04
N LYS A 47 8.79 -10.17 28.33
CA LYS A 47 8.92 -10.21 26.86
C LYS A 47 7.71 -10.92 26.28
N GLU A 48 7.05 -10.31 25.32
CA GLU A 48 5.89 -10.85 24.60
C GLU A 48 6.12 -10.81 23.09
N GLU A 49 5.65 -11.80 22.35
CA GLU A 49 5.71 -11.83 20.90
C GLU A 49 4.66 -10.92 20.28
N CYS A 50 5.05 -10.17 19.24
CA CYS A 50 4.11 -9.42 18.41
C CYS A 50 3.35 -10.41 17.53
N THR A 51 2.06 -10.57 17.76
CA THR A 51 1.19 -11.51 17.02
C THR A 51 0.10 -10.80 16.23
N THR A 52 -0.05 -9.47 16.40
CA THR A 52 -1.05 -8.68 15.70
C THR A 52 -0.60 -8.43 14.27
N LEU A 53 -1.40 -8.89 13.30
CA LEU A 53 -1.15 -8.65 11.87
C LEU A 53 -1.18 -7.15 11.55
N GLY A 54 -0.40 -6.74 10.56
CA GLY A 54 -0.26 -5.31 10.19
C GLY A 54 0.53 -4.49 11.22
N THR A 55 1.12 -5.11 12.23
CA THR A 55 2.02 -4.46 13.19
C THR A 55 3.41 -5.06 13.15
N TYR A 56 4.39 -4.30 13.59
CA TYR A 56 5.76 -4.75 13.78
C TYR A 56 6.31 -4.27 15.12
N CYS A 57 7.33 -4.96 15.60
CA CYS A 57 8.06 -4.59 16.79
C CYS A 57 9.55 -4.48 16.46
N PRO A 58 10.09 -3.27 16.26
CA PRO A 58 11.52 -3.08 16.15
C PRO A 58 12.23 -3.48 17.44
N GLU A 59 13.56 -3.58 17.37
CA GLU A 59 14.36 -3.81 18.57
C GLU A 59 14.04 -2.77 19.66
N GLN A 60 13.98 -3.22 20.91
CA GLN A 60 13.62 -2.40 22.08
C GLN A 60 12.18 -1.87 22.08
N SER A 61 11.25 -2.44 21.35
CA SER A 61 9.85 -2.09 21.41
C SER A 61 9.25 -2.32 22.80
N THR A 62 8.36 -1.41 23.20
CA THR A 62 7.54 -1.51 24.42
C THR A 62 6.11 -1.90 24.13
N GLU A 63 5.69 -1.78 22.86
CA GLU A 63 4.35 -2.12 22.36
C GLU A 63 4.41 -2.41 20.85
N PRO A 64 3.44 -3.12 20.27
CA PRO A 64 3.33 -3.28 18.83
C PRO A 64 3.03 -1.94 18.14
N VAL A 65 3.71 -1.68 17.01
CA VAL A 65 3.56 -0.46 16.22
C VAL A 65 2.88 -0.82 14.90
N ALA A 66 1.85 -0.08 14.50
CA ALA A 66 1.20 -0.28 13.20
C ALA A 66 2.19 0.00 12.06
N CYS A 67 2.15 -0.84 11.02
CA CYS A 67 2.91 -0.62 9.81
C CYS A 67 2.57 0.74 9.20
N PRO A 68 3.52 1.57 8.81
CA PRO A 68 3.24 2.88 8.24
C PRO A 68 2.59 2.78 6.85
N ALA A 69 1.82 3.81 6.45
CA ALA A 69 1.31 3.92 5.09
C ALA A 69 2.46 3.90 4.06
N GLY A 70 2.25 3.24 2.93
CA GLY A 70 3.28 3.00 1.92
C GLY A 70 4.11 1.75 2.14
N SER A 71 3.92 1.06 3.27
CA SER A 71 4.60 -0.18 3.63
C SER A 71 3.61 -1.20 4.16
N TYR A 72 4.01 -2.47 4.23
CA TYR A 72 3.24 -3.55 4.83
C TYR A 72 4.10 -4.41 5.75
N CYS A 73 3.46 -5.10 6.70
CA CYS A 73 4.12 -5.95 7.68
C CYS A 73 3.49 -7.34 7.67
N ARG A 74 4.09 -8.23 6.88
CA ARG A 74 3.69 -9.64 6.82
C ARG A 74 4.17 -10.41 8.05
N THR A 75 5.29 -9.99 8.62
CA THR A 75 5.87 -10.53 9.83
C THR A 75 6.07 -9.41 10.86
N PRO A 76 6.00 -9.73 12.16
CA PRO A 76 6.19 -8.71 13.19
C PRO A 76 7.62 -8.18 13.33
N ALA A 77 8.58 -8.73 12.61
CA ALA A 77 9.99 -8.35 12.68
C ALA A 77 10.43 -7.36 11.60
N GLU A 78 9.64 -7.20 10.53
CA GLU A 78 10.05 -6.47 9.33
C GLU A 78 8.97 -5.52 8.83
N ILE A 79 9.41 -4.34 8.35
CA ILE A 79 8.63 -3.45 7.48
C ILE A 79 9.13 -3.67 6.05
N ILE A 80 8.21 -3.82 5.11
CA ILE A 80 8.50 -3.99 3.68
C ILE A 80 7.79 -2.85 2.94
N ASP A 81 8.54 -2.09 2.16
CA ASP A 81 7.97 -1.05 1.31
C ASP A 81 7.15 -1.68 0.19
N CYS A 82 6.00 -1.09 -0.11
CA CYS A 82 5.17 -1.53 -1.22
C CYS A 82 5.81 -1.13 -2.55
N ASP A 83 5.76 -2.03 -3.52
CA ASP A 83 6.31 -1.78 -4.86
C ASP A 83 5.47 -0.75 -5.64
N ALA A 84 6.09 -0.18 -6.69
CA ALA A 84 5.37 0.69 -7.62
C ALA A 84 4.16 -0.03 -8.25
N GLY A 85 3.01 0.65 -8.29
CA GLY A 85 1.74 0.06 -8.75
C GLY A 85 1.00 -0.76 -7.69
N GLN A 86 1.58 -0.92 -6.49
CA GLN A 86 0.89 -1.42 -5.32
C GLN A 86 0.35 -0.27 -4.47
N HIS A 87 -0.66 -0.55 -3.66
CA HIS A 87 -1.34 0.39 -2.78
C HIS A 87 -1.39 -0.11 -1.34
N CYS A 88 -0.89 0.72 -0.44
CA CYS A 88 -0.79 0.50 1.00
C CYS A 88 -1.09 1.83 1.71
N GLU A 89 -2.32 2.37 1.51
CA GLU A 89 -2.70 3.71 1.98
C GLU A 89 -2.79 3.79 3.49
N GLU A 90 -3.30 2.74 4.11
CA GLU A 90 -3.58 2.75 5.53
C GLU A 90 -2.41 2.20 6.35
N SER A 91 -2.25 2.74 7.56
CA SER A 91 -1.36 2.12 8.54
C SER A 91 -1.93 0.77 8.98
N GLY A 92 -1.05 -0.21 9.17
CA GLY A 92 -1.45 -1.55 9.55
C GLY A 92 -1.74 -2.48 8.36
N THR A 93 -1.27 -2.14 7.17
CA THR A 93 -1.38 -3.01 6.00
C THR A 93 -0.62 -4.32 6.23
N GLU A 94 -1.31 -5.45 6.08
CA GLU A 94 -0.74 -6.81 6.21
C GLU A 94 -0.14 -7.29 4.89
N GLU A 95 -0.84 -7.04 3.79
CA GLU A 95 -0.44 -7.38 2.43
C GLU A 95 -0.79 -6.23 1.47
N PRO A 96 0.11 -5.90 0.53
CA PRO A 96 -0.17 -4.89 -0.48
C PRO A 96 -1.25 -5.36 -1.46
N ARG A 97 -2.09 -4.45 -1.96
CA ARG A 97 -2.96 -4.70 -3.10
C ARG A 97 -2.43 -3.98 -4.34
N LEU A 98 -2.80 -4.42 -5.52
CA LEU A 98 -2.56 -3.64 -6.73
C LEU A 98 -3.42 -2.37 -6.70
N CYS A 99 -2.91 -1.31 -7.32
CA CYS A 99 -3.68 -0.11 -7.60
C CYS A 99 -4.93 -0.49 -8.40
N SER A 100 -6.10 0.03 -8.00
CA SER A 100 -7.37 -0.37 -8.61
C SER A 100 -7.46 0.06 -10.08
N ALA A 101 -8.14 -0.71 -10.91
CA ALA A 101 -8.40 -0.31 -12.28
C ALA A 101 -9.22 1.00 -12.31
N GLY A 102 -8.87 1.93 -13.19
CA GLY A 102 -9.40 3.30 -13.22
C GLY A 102 -8.63 4.30 -12.35
N TYR A 103 -7.66 3.81 -11.57
CA TYR A 103 -6.79 4.59 -10.69
C TYR A 103 -5.32 4.30 -10.99
N TYR A 104 -4.44 5.20 -10.54
CA TYR A 104 -3.00 5.00 -10.55
C TYR A 104 -2.41 5.33 -9.19
N CYS A 105 -1.30 4.67 -8.85
CA CYS A 105 -0.59 4.87 -7.60
C CYS A 105 0.82 5.38 -7.90
N ALA A 106 0.96 6.71 -7.99
CA ALA A 106 2.27 7.33 -8.15
C ALA A 106 3.17 7.08 -6.94
N THR A 107 2.56 6.91 -5.78
CA THR A 107 3.18 6.42 -4.55
C THR A 107 2.30 5.32 -3.95
N PRO A 108 2.88 4.34 -3.24
CA PRO A 108 2.08 3.28 -2.61
C PRO A 108 1.10 3.76 -1.52
N ALA A 109 1.28 4.98 -1.01
CA ALA A 109 0.42 5.58 0.01
C ALA A 109 -0.77 6.37 -0.54
N SER A 110 -0.93 6.47 -1.88
CA SER A 110 -2.01 7.21 -2.51
C SER A 110 -2.55 6.51 -3.73
N GLU A 111 -3.85 6.62 -3.98
CA GLU A 111 -4.55 6.12 -5.17
C GLU A 111 -5.33 7.30 -5.77
N GLU A 112 -5.05 7.64 -7.02
CA GLU A 112 -5.61 8.79 -7.72
C GLU A 112 -6.40 8.34 -8.95
N GLU A 113 -7.53 9.01 -9.23
CA GLU A 113 -8.38 8.71 -10.40
C GLU A 113 -7.68 9.07 -11.70
N CYS A 114 -7.88 8.25 -12.73
CA CYS A 114 -7.47 8.60 -14.09
C CYS A 114 -8.43 9.61 -14.70
N ASP A 115 -7.86 10.74 -15.11
CA ASP A 115 -8.56 11.86 -15.73
C ASP A 115 -8.89 11.63 -17.21
N SER A 116 -9.72 12.57 -17.76
CA SER A 116 -10.09 12.60 -19.17
C SER A 116 -8.88 12.51 -20.10
N GLY A 117 -8.99 11.67 -21.12
CA GLY A 117 -7.93 11.45 -22.10
C GLY A 117 -6.87 10.44 -21.65
N THR A 118 -7.08 9.83 -20.47
CA THR A 118 -6.21 8.77 -19.94
C THR A 118 -7.03 7.55 -19.52
N PHE A 119 -6.34 6.43 -19.31
CA PHE A 119 -6.89 5.22 -18.69
C PHE A 119 -5.84 4.55 -17.80
N CYS A 120 -6.30 3.80 -16.83
CA CYS A 120 -5.47 3.09 -15.87
C CYS A 120 -5.94 1.64 -15.74
N ALA A 121 -5.14 0.70 -16.19
CA ALA A 121 -5.32 -0.70 -15.87
C ALA A 121 -4.93 -0.95 -14.39
N GLU A 122 -5.35 -2.08 -13.85
CA GLU A 122 -4.94 -2.51 -12.52
C GLU A 122 -3.42 -2.51 -12.36
N GLY A 123 -2.91 -1.95 -11.26
CA GLY A 123 -1.48 -1.86 -10.99
C GLY A 123 -0.75 -0.72 -11.71
N ASN A 124 -1.45 0.23 -12.31
CA ASN A 124 -0.81 1.37 -12.96
C ASN A 124 -0.13 2.31 -11.95
N VAL A 125 1.11 2.67 -12.27
CA VAL A 125 1.89 3.68 -11.53
C VAL A 125 1.56 5.09 -12.00
N LEU A 126 1.29 5.24 -13.31
CA LEU A 126 0.96 6.52 -13.97
C LEU A 126 -0.16 6.30 -14.98
N PRO A 127 -0.99 7.34 -15.24
CA PRO A 127 -2.02 7.27 -16.26
C PRO A 127 -1.43 7.02 -17.65
N THR A 128 -2.11 6.21 -18.45
CA THR A 128 -1.77 5.98 -19.86
C THR A 128 -2.65 6.84 -20.75
N GLY A 129 -2.04 7.63 -21.64
CA GLY A 129 -2.80 8.47 -22.57
C GLY A 129 -3.58 7.65 -23.59
N VAL A 130 -4.84 8.05 -23.86
CA VAL A 130 -5.68 7.46 -24.91
C VAL A 130 -5.10 7.80 -26.29
N ARG A 131 -4.95 6.81 -27.14
CA ARG A 131 -4.42 6.98 -28.51
C ARG A 131 -5.38 7.77 -29.39
N VAL A 132 -4.82 8.48 -30.36
CA VAL A 132 -5.59 9.18 -31.39
C VAL A 132 -6.53 8.20 -32.11
N GLY A 133 -7.80 8.61 -32.31
CA GLY A 133 -8.82 7.76 -32.91
C GLY A 133 -9.35 6.65 -31.98
N HIS A 134 -9.08 6.73 -30.69
CA HIS A 134 -9.60 5.82 -29.65
C HIS A 134 -10.40 6.60 -28.61
N TYR A 135 -11.24 5.89 -27.87
CA TYR A 135 -11.99 6.43 -26.74
C TYR A 135 -11.81 5.57 -25.49
N SER A 136 -11.94 6.18 -24.34
CA SER A 136 -11.77 5.53 -23.06
C SER A 136 -13.05 4.84 -22.57
N VAL A 137 -12.89 3.71 -21.89
CA VAL A 137 -14.00 2.89 -21.37
C VAL A 137 -13.82 2.49 -19.91
N ASP A 138 -14.94 2.31 -19.22
CA ASP A 138 -14.99 1.73 -17.88
C ASP A 138 -14.82 0.20 -17.91
N ALA A 139 -14.83 -0.43 -16.74
CA ALA A 139 -14.72 -1.89 -16.58
C ALA A 139 -15.87 -2.68 -17.24
N SER A 140 -17.00 -2.03 -17.55
CA SER A 140 -18.14 -2.61 -18.26
C SER A 140 -18.06 -2.40 -19.77
N GLY A 141 -17.05 -1.68 -20.28
CA GLY A 141 -16.87 -1.33 -21.69
C GLY A 141 -17.70 -0.11 -22.12
N ASN A 142 -18.30 0.65 -21.19
CA ASN A 142 -19.02 1.87 -21.53
C ASN A 142 -18.04 3.04 -21.67
N PRO A 143 -18.32 3.98 -22.64
CA PRO A 143 -17.54 5.20 -22.75
C PRO A 143 -17.52 5.99 -21.44
N THR A 144 -16.35 6.42 -21.00
CA THR A 144 -16.17 7.26 -19.80
C THR A 144 -15.01 8.20 -19.96
N LEU A 145 -15.06 9.36 -19.31
CA LEU A 145 -13.95 10.35 -19.27
C LEU A 145 -13.23 10.39 -17.91
N SER A 146 -13.66 9.56 -16.95
CA SER A 146 -13.01 9.43 -15.66
C SER A 146 -12.98 7.97 -15.25
N MET A 147 -11.99 7.59 -14.45
CA MET A 147 -11.82 6.20 -13.96
C MET A 147 -11.81 5.16 -15.09
N ALA A 148 -11.34 5.55 -16.27
CA ALA A 148 -11.24 4.65 -17.40
C ALA A 148 -10.20 3.57 -17.16
N VAL A 149 -10.50 2.34 -17.58
CA VAL A 149 -9.62 1.17 -17.37
C VAL A 149 -8.92 0.73 -18.66
N ALA A 150 -9.43 1.14 -19.82
CA ALA A 150 -8.90 0.76 -21.13
C ALA A 150 -9.32 1.78 -22.20
N GLU A 151 -8.80 1.59 -23.42
CA GLU A 151 -9.23 2.30 -24.61
C GLU A 151 -9.74 1.32 -25.67
N LEU A 152 -10.67 1.79 -26.51
CA LEU A 152 -11.19 1.06 -27.68
C LEU A 152 -11.05 1.91 -28.95
N PRO A 153 -10.91 1.29 -30.13
CA PRO A 153 -10.90 2.01 -31.40
C PRO A 153 -12.23 2.70 -31.64
N CYS A 154 -12.20 3.92 -32.16
CA CYS A 154 -13.38 4.66 -32.55
C CYS A 154 -14.14 3.94 -33.67
N PRO A 155 -15.40 3.53 -33.47
CA PRO A 155 -16.14 2.83 -34.51
C PRO A 155 -16.62 3.77 -35.61
N ALA A 156 -16.92 3.23 -36.80
CA ALA A 156 -17.54 4.00 -37.87
C ALA A 156 -18.86 4.64 -37.42
N GLY A 157 -19.12 5.88 -37.86
CA GLY A 157 -20.26 6.71 -37.45
C GLY A 157 -19.99 7.55 -36.20
N PHE A 158 -18.79 7.49 -35.66
CA PHE A 158 -18.33 8.30 -34.52
C PHE A 158 -16.94 8.89 -34.81
N PHE A 159 -16.61 10.00 -34.15
CA PHE A 159 -15.26 10.50 -34.05
C PHE A 159 -14.84 10.56 -32.58
N CYS A 160 -13.54 10.36 -32.32
CA CYS A 160 -13.02 10.21 -30.96
C CYS A 160 -11.80 11.12 -30.72
N VAL A 161 -11.88 11.98 -29.73
CA VAL A 161 -10.84 12.94 -29.37
C VAL A 161 -10.66 12.97 -27.85
N GLY A 162 -9.42 12.82 -27.38
CA GLY A 162 -9.10 12.92 -25.96
C GLY A 162 -9.87 11.94 -25.09
N GLY A 163 -10.13 10.73 -25.59
CA GLY A 163 -10.89 9.71 -24.88
C GLY A 163 -12.42 9.78 -25.00
N ASP A 164 -12.95 10.89 -25.52
CA ASP A 164 -14.39 11.03 -25.77
C ASP A 164 -14.83 10.40 -27.09
N LYS A 165 -16.06 9.91 -27.15
CA LYS A 165 -16.71 9.31 -28.31
C LYS A 165 -17.97 10.07 -28.68
N THR A 166 -17.97 10.79 -29.80
CA THR A 166 -19.06 11.61 -30.28
C THR A 166 -19.61 11.10 -31.60
N ALA A 167 -20.94 11.02 -31.72
CA ALA A 167 -21.61 10.59 -32.97
C ALA A 167 -21.44 11.65 -34.05
N CYS A 168 -21.16 11.23 -35.30
CA CYS A 168 -21.23 12.10 -36.47
C CYS A 168 -22.68 12.54 -36.68
N GLY A 169 -22.92 13.85 -36.66
CA GLY A 169 -24.25 14.44 -36.70
C GLY A 169 -24.48 15.51 -37.76
N THR A 170 -23.42 16.00 -38.41
CA THR A 170 -23.51 17.02 -39.46
C THR A 170 -23.99 16.43 -40.77
N SER A 171 -25.04 17.04 -41.35
CA SER A 171 -25.59 16.57 -42.65
C SER A 171 -24.53 16.67 -43.75
N GLY A 172 -24.24 15.57 -44.40
CA GLY A 172 -23.23 15.47 -45.47
C GLY A 172 -21.84 15.08 -45.03
N THR A 173 -21.62 14.86 -43.71
CA THR A 173 -20.37 14.31 -43.19
C THR A 173 -20.48 12.81 -42.90
N PHE A 174 -19.34 12.15 -42.84
CA PHE A 174 -19.21 10.76 -42.44
C PHE A 174 -18.00 10.59 -41.54
N CYS A 175 -17.99 9.54 -40.72
CA CYS A 175 -16.86 9.19 -39.90
C CYS A 175 -16.48 7.73 -40.16
N PRO A 176 -15.39 7.47 -40.86
CA PRO A 176 -14.82 6.13 -40.93
C PRO A 176 -14.31 5.68 -39.55
N GLU A 177 -13.93 4.42 -39.41
CA GLU A 177 -13.28 3.90 -38.23
C GLU A 177 -12.00 4.69 -37.91
N LEU A 178 -11.73 4.89 -36.61
CA LEU A 178 -10.60 5.68 -36.09
C LEU A 178 -10.67 7.17 -36.42
N SER A 179 -11.83 7.73 -36.80
CA SER A 179 -11.98 9.16 -37.04
C SER A 179 -11.71 10.00 -35.80
N THR A 180 -11.07 11.15 -35.99
CA THR A 180 -10.84 12.19 -34.97
C THR A 180 -11.68 13.43 -35.21
N GLU A 181 -12.34 13.51 -36.35
CA GLU A 181 -13.25 14.61 -36.75
C GLU A 181 -14.28 14.10 -37.77
N GLU A 182 -15.32 14.87 -37.98
CA GLU A 182 -16.26 14.64 -39.08
C GLU A 182 -15.63 15.05 -40.43
N VAL A 183 -15.75 14.21 -41.47
CA VAL A 183 -15.15 14.40 -42.81
C VAL A 183 -16.20 14.65 -43.87
#